data_6359563b1e9e5125e5e48838c9a22854
#
_entry.id   6359563b1e9e5125e5e48838c9a22854
#
_cell.length_a   1.000
_cell.length_b   1.000
_cell.length_c   1.000
_cell.angle_alpha   90.00
_cell.angle_beta   90.00
_cell.angle_gamma   90.00
#
_symmetry.space_group_name_H-M   'P 1'
#
loop_
_entity.id
_entity.type
_entity.pdbx_description
1 polymer ?
#
loop_
_entity_poly.entity_id
_entity_poly.type
_entity_poly.pdbx_seq_one_letter_code
_entity_poly.pdbx_strand_id
1 'polypeptide(L)'
;FLIFFKFYNGYSVSLSSLKDLNLQTFRAWLADLGGNREYENVYKKPLSARSRRRAISSIKNYFKYSSFKNDLYKIAYSEVQLLKNPKIPRSLPKPISEGDIKLLINELKKSSKKTWIQKRNLALLYLLYGCGLRINEALSITKNHLVDKNSLTILGKGNKERLVPVLDIVAHSIENYLNEIPYELPKNVSIFVGDRGSPLKASSFQRDLKNARVNLGLPKTATPHSLRHSFATHLLKNGGDLRIIQELLGHSSLSTTQLYTEVDDISLEKTYKEKNPSK
;
A
#
# COMPACT_ATOMS: atom_id res chain seq x y z
N PHE A 1 -5.38 9.19 22.13
CA PHE A 1 -6.17 8.73 23.28
C PHE A 1 -5.69 9.38 24.57
N LEU A 2 -4.42 9.27 24.93
CA LEU A 2 -3.91 9.76 26.21
C LEU A 2 -4.15 11.26 26.40
N ILE A 3 -3.98 12.09 25.35
CA ILE A 3 -4.30 13.53 25.40
C ILE A 3 -5.79 13.75 25.71
N PHE A 4 -6.69 13.06 24.99
CA PHE A 4 -8.12 13.12 25.29
C PHE A 4 -8.42 12.75 26.74
N PHE A 5 -7.83 11.62 27.21
CA PHE A 5 -8.07 11.11 28.55
C PHE A 5 -7.65 12.13 29.64
N LYS A 6 -6.49 12.80 29.46
CA LYS A 6 -6.02 13.88 30.34
C LYS A 6 -7.05 15.02 30.43
N PHE A 7 -7.56 15.48 29.29
CA PHE A 7 -8.55 16.57 29.27
C PHE A 7 -9.92 16.15 29.78
N TYR A 8 -10.36 14.92 29.44
CA TYR A 8 -11.65 14.39 29.84
C TYR A 8 -11.77 14.17 31.36
N ASN A 9 -10.71 13.73 32.01
CA ASN A 9 -10.71 13.44 33.44
C ASN A 9 -10.08 14.57 34.30
N GLY A 10 -9.43 15.56 33.69
CA GLY A 10 -8.83 16.69 34.40
C GLY A 10 -7.55 16.37 35.18
N TYR A 11 -6.96 15.20 35.02
CA TYR A 11 -5.71 14.79 35.66
C TYR A 11 -4.73 14.10 34.72
N SER A 12 -3.46 14.07 35.13
CA SER A 12 -2.40 13.44 34.34
C SER A 12 -2.59 11.93 34.17
N VAL A 13 -2.26 11.45 32.97
CA VAL A 13 -2.35 10.03 32.65
C VAL A 13 -1.23 9.26 33.34
N SER A 14 -1.59 8.22 34.06
CA SER A 14 -0.67 7.25 34.63
C SER A 14 -1.06 5.82 34.24
N LEU A 15 -0.17 4.86 34.40
CA LEU A 15 -0.51 3.45 34.16
C LEU A 15 -1.64 2.99 35.07
N SER A 16 -1.68 3.48 36.31
CA SER A 16 -2.77 3.14 37.25
C SER A 16 -4.12 3.71 36.81
N SER A 17 -4.16 4.91 36.21
CA SER A 17 -5.42 5.51 35.74
C SER A 17 -6.02 4.83 34.51
N LEU A 18 -5.22 4.03 33.79
CA LEU A 18 -5.68 3.31 32.60
C LEU A 18 -6.32 1.95 32.89
N LYS A 19 -6.15 1.42 34.10
CA LYS A 19 -6.68 0.09 34.48
C LYS A 19 -8.20 0.08 34.62
N ASP A 20 -8.79 1.18 35.10
CA ASP A 20 -10.20 1.30 35.46
C ASP A 20 -11.05 1.98 34.37
N LEU A 21 -10.55 2.02 33.13
CA LEU A 21 -11.25 2.60 31.99
C LEU A 21 -12.49 1.78 31.64
N ASN A 22 -13.62 2.47 31.53
CA ASN A 22 -14.90 1.89 31.17
C ASN A 22 -15.32 2.22 29.72
N LEU A 23 -16.34 1.55 29.23
CA LEU A 23 -16.89 1.74 27.88
C LEU A 23 -17.34 3.17 27.63
N GLN A 24 -17.84 3.89 28.63
CA GLN A 24 -18.30 5.25 28.50
C GLN A 24 -17.13 6.18 28.12
N THR A 25 -15.98 6.07 28.78
CA THR A 25 -14.76 6.81 28.45
C THR A 25 -14.29 6.55 27.02
N PHE A 26 -14.31 5.27 26.60
CA PHE A 26 -13.95 4.92 25.23
C PHE A 26 -14.95 5.44 24.19
N ARG A 27 -16.24 5.48 24.52
CA ARG A 27 -17.28 6.06 23.65
C ARG A 27 -17.14 7.58 23.55
N ALA A 28 -16.88 8.29 24.66
CA ALA A 28 -16.61 9.70 24.69
C ALA A 28 -15.40 10.05 23.81
N TRP A 29 -14.30 9.28 23.93
CA TRP A 29 -13.16 9.44 23.03
C TRP A 29 -13.51 9.24 21.56
N LEU A 30 -14.32 8.24 21.22
CA LEU A 30 -14.71 7.98 19.84
C LEU A 30 -15.61 9.10 19.27
N ALA A 31 -16.46 9.70 20.11
CA ALA A 31 -17.26 10.87 19.77
C ALA A 31 -16.36 12.08 19.53
N ASP A 32 -15.42 12.33 20.42
CA ASP A 32 -14.41 13.38 20.28
C ASP A 32 -13.62 13.27 18.98
N LEU A 33 -13.19 12.08 18.59
CA LEU A 33 -12.52 11.85 17.32
C LEU A 33 -13.40 12.20 16.10
N GLY A 34 -14.72 12.22 16.26
CA GLY A 34 -15.70 12.60 15.22
C GLY A 34 -16.01 14.08 15.16
N GLY A 35 -15.63 14.85 16.19
CA GLY A 35 -15.83 16.27 16.30
C GLY A 35 -14.60 17.12 15.98
N ASN A 36 -14.77 18.42 16.00
CA ASN A 36 -13.67 19.37 16.06
C ASN A 36 -13.06 19.31 17.44
N ARG A 37 -11.73 19.30 17.51
CA ARG A 37 -10.98 19.11 18.75
C ARG A 37 -9.95 20.20 18.90
N GLU A 38 -9.80 20.69 20.10
CA GLU A 38 -8.73 21.59 20.46
C GLU A 38 -8.11 21.14 21.80
N TYR A 39 -6.83 20.85 21.76
CA TYR A 39 -6.05 20.47 22.92
C TYR A 39 -4.75 21.26 22.92
N GLU A 40 -4.45 21.95 24.02
CA GLU A 40 -3.21 22.68 24.17
C GLU A 40 -2.97 23.68 23.01
N ASN A 41 -4.02 24.41 22.56
CA ASN A 41 -4.04 25.34 21.42
C ASN A 41 -3.77 24.66 20.04
N VAL A 42 -3.89 23.34 19.94
CA VAL A 42 -3.77 22.61 18.68
C VAL A 42 -5.14 22.18 18.18
N TYR A 43 -5.61 22.84 17.13
CA TYR A 43 -6.86 22.49 16.47
C TYR A 43 -6.71 21.25 15.61
N LYS A 44 -7.62 20.28 15.75
CA LYS A 44 -7.68 19.04 14.96
C LYS A 44 -9.05 18.86 14.35
N LYS A 45 -9.10 18.67 13.03
CA LYS A 45 -10.34 18.38 12.29
C LYS A 45 -10.91 17.01 12.66
N PRO A 46 -12.22 16.79 12.46
CA PRO A 46 -12.87 15.50 12.63
C PRO A 46 -12.17 14.39 11.84
N LEU A 47 -12.02 13.22 12.45
CA LEU A 47 -11.49 12.05 11.74
C LEU A 47 -12.58 11.37 10.92
N SER A 48 -12.21 10.92 9.71
CA SER A 48 -13.09 10.08 8.90
C SER A 48 -13.45 8.77 9.62
N ALA A 49 -14.55 8.13 9.26
CA ALA A 49 -14.96 6.82 9.79
C ALA A 49 -13.85 5.76 9.66
N ARG A 50 -13.10 5.77 8.54
CA ARG A 50 -11.95 4.88 8.32
C ARG A 50 -10.80 5.16 9.29
N SER A 51 -10.49 6.44 9.54
CA SER A 51 -9.46 6.83 10.51
C SER A 51 -9.86 6.50 11.94
N ARG A 52 -11.13 6.70 12.31
CA ARG A 52 -11.68 6.29 13.62
C ARG A 52 -11.61 4.78 13.82
N ARG A 53 -11.94 3.97 12.79
CA ARG A 53 -11.79 2.51 12.85
C ARG A 53 -10.34 2.09 13.09
N ARG A 54 -9.37 2.75 12.44
CA ARG A 54 -7.93 2.49 12.70
C ARG A 54 -7.55 2.84 14.13
N ALA A 55 -8.02 3.97 14.66
CA ALA A 55 -7.79 4.37 16.05
C ALA A 55 -8.35 3.35 17.04
N ILE A 56 -9.59 2.83 16.81
CA ILE A 56 -10.18 1.75 17.61
C ILE A 56 -9.30 0.50 17.56
N SER A 57 -8.83 0.08 16.39
CA SER A 57 -7.95 -1.10 16.28
C SER A 57 -6.65 -0.92 17.06
N SER A 58 -6.06 0.28 17.01
CA SER A 58 -4.83 0.57 17.74
C SER A 58 -5.02 0.50 19.26
N ILE A 59 -6.11 1.10 19.77
CA ILE A 59 -6.37 1.09 21.22
C ILE A 59 -6.75 -0.32 21.72
N LYS A 60 -7.52 -1.09 20.94
CA LYS A 60 -7.83 -2.50 21.23
C LYS A 60 -6.56 -3.35 21.33
N ASN A 61 -5.63 -3.17 20.39
CA ASN A 61 -4.36 -3.89 20.39
C ASN A 61 -3.48 -3.48 21.59
N TYR A 62 -3.47 -2.20 21.95
CA TYR A 62 -2.75 -1.73 23.13
C TYR A 62 -3.25 -2.41 24.41
N PHE A 63 -4.58 -2.39 24.67
CA PHE A 63 -5.14 -3.01 25.86
C PHE A 63 -5.06 -4.54 25.83
N LYS A 64 -5.14 -5.16 24.65
CA LYS A 64 -4.86 -6.60 24.50
C LYS A 64 -3.44 -6.94 24.96
N TYR A 65 -2.44 -6.18 24.49
CA TYR A 65 -1.06 -6.39 24.90
C TYR A 65 -0.86 -6.12 26.39
N SER A 66 -1.43 -5.03 26.90
CA SER A 66 -1.33 -4.66 28.33
C SER A 66 -1.96 -5.71 29.24
N SER A 67 -3.15 -6.24 28.89
CA SER A 67 -3.82 -7.30 29.66
C SER A 67 -3.07 -8.63 29.64
N PHE A 68 -2.30 -8.89 28.58
CA PHE A 68 -1.42 -10.05 28.52
C PHE A 68 -0.19 -9.90 29.44
N LYS A 69 0.29 -8.68 29.64
CA LYS A 69 1.43 -8.39 30.49
C LYS A 69 1.06 -8.22 31.98
N ASN A 70 -0.15 -7.73 32.26
CA ASN A 70 -0.60 -7.45 33.63
C ASN A 70 -2.12 -7.55 33.70
N ASP A 71 -2.61 -8.42 34.59
CA ASP A 71 -4.02 -8.73 34.81
C ASP A 71 -4.85 -7.48 35.18
N LEU A 72 -4.25 -6.45 35.78
CA LEU A 72 -4.92 -5.20 36.12
C LEU A 72 -5.60 -4.53 34.92
N TYR A 73 -5.17 -4.80 33.68
CA TYR A 73 -5.77 -4.22 32.46
C TYR A 73 -6.85 -5.11 31.83
N LYS A 74 -7.22 -6.25 32.42
CA LYS A 74 -8.24 -7.13 31.86
C LYS A 74 -9.60 -6.46 31.78
N ILE A 75 -9.96 -5.64 32.78
CA ILE A 75 -11.23 -4.90 32.78
C ILE A 75 -11.23 -3.88 31.63
N ALA A 76 -10.23 -3.01 31.54
CA ALA A 76 -10.14 -2.04 30.45
C ALA A 76 -10.08 -2.71 29.06
N TYR A 77 -9.45 -3.89 28.97
CA TYR A 77 -9.44 -4.68 27.74
C TYR A 77 -10.83 -5.21 27.37
N SER A 78 -11.60 -5.75 28.31
CA SER A 78 -12.97 -6.20 28.04
C SER A 78 -13.87 -5.04 27.61
N GLU A 79 -13.78 -3.91 28.29
CA GLU A 79 -14.56 -2.69 28.00
C GLU A 79 -14.27 -2.14 26.60
N VAL A 80 -12.99 -2.03 26.21
CA VAL A 80 -12.62 -1.54 24.86
C VAL A 80 -13.08 -2.49 23.76
N GLN A 81 -13.19 -3.80 24.02
CA GLN A 81 -13.71 -4.76 23.02
C GLN A 81 -15.17 -4.47 22.63
N LEU A 82 -15.98 -3.91 23.55
CA LEU A 82 -17.37 -3.55 23.31
C LEU A 82 -17.54 -2.36 22.35
N LEU A 83 -16.45 -1.63 22.04
CA LEU A 83 -16.52 -0.55 21.05
C LEU A 83 -16.89 -1.07 19.66
N LYS A 84 -18.00 -0.55 19.13
CA LYS A 84 -18.44 -0.82 17.76
C LYS A 84 -17.65 0.00 16.76
N ASN A 85 -17.25 -0.63 15.67
CA ASN A 85 -16.60 0.08 14.57
C ASN A 85 -17.60 1.02 13.87
N PRO A 86 -17.17 2.22 13.47
CA PRO A 86 -17.98 3.09 12.63
C PRO A 86 -18.35 2.39 11.31
N LYS A 87 -19.58 2.58 10.87
CA LYS A 87 -20.02 2.11 9.53
C LYS A 87 -19.21 2.85 8.47
N ILE A 88 -18.56 2.11 7.58
CA ILE A 88 -17.85 2.65 6.43
C ILE A 88 -18.62 2.23 5.19
N PRO A 89 -19.07 3.17 4.36
CA PRO A 89 -19.67 2.81 3.08
C PRO A 89 -18.69 1.94 2.29
N ARG A 90 -19.14 0.78 1.81
CA ARG A 90 -18.36 -0.07 0.91
C ARG A 90 -18.33 0.60 -0.47
N SER A 91 -17.38 1.47 -0.70
CA SER A 91 -17.06 1.88 -2.07
C SER A 91 -16.02 0.88 -2.59
N LEU A 92 -16.38 0.06 -3.56
CA LEU A 92 -15.41 -0.68 -4.34
C LEU A 92 -14.57 0.37 -5.09
N PRO A 93 -13.24 0.37 -4.93
CA PRO A 93 -12.40 1.25 -5.72
C PRO A 93 -12.61 0.90 -7.19
N LYS A 94 -13.07 1.88 -7.99
CA LYS A 94 -13.15 1.70 -9.44
C LYS A 94 -11.73 1.55 -9.98
N PRO A 95 -11.47 0.57 -10.85
CA PRO A 95 -10.19 0.47 -11.53
C PRO A 95 -9.99 1.71 -12.41
N ILE A 96 -8.75 2.11 -12.60
CA ILE A 96 -8.38 3.14 -13.56
C ILE A 96 -8.56 2.53 -14.96
N SER A 97 -9.21 3.20 -15.88
CA SER A 97 -9.40 2.66 -17.23
C SER A 97 -8.07 2.53 -17.97
N GLU A 98 -8.00 1.63 -18.96
CA GLU A 98 -6.79 1.48 -19.80
C GLU A 98 -6.44 2.77 -20.54
N GLY A 99 -7.46 3.54 -20.98
CA GLY A 99 -7.28 4.87 -21.57
C GLY A 99 -6.63 5.85 -20.60
N ASP A 100 -7.12 5.91 -19.35
CA ASP A 100 -6.55 6.78 -18.33
C ASP A 100 -5.11 6.38 -17.95
N ILE A 101 -4.80 5.08 -17.99
CA ILE A 101 -3.42 4.61 -17.77
C ILE A 101 -2.50 5.09 -18.89
N LYS A 102 -2.93 5.03 -20.16
CA LYS A 102 -2.17 5.58 -21.29
C LYS A 102 -1.95 7.09 -21.14
N LEU A 103 -2.96 7.81 -20.66
CA LEU A 103 -2.82 9.24 -20.36
C LEU A 103 -1.81 9.49 -19.22
N LEU A 104 -1.86 8.69 -18.13
CA LEU A 104 -0.91 8.77 -17.02
C LEU A 104 0.53 8.49 -17.47
N ILE A 105 0.75 7.50 -18.35
CA ILE A 105 2.06 7.22 -18.95
C ILE A 105 2.58 8.47 -19.69
N ASN A 106 1.76 9.08 -20.52
CA ASN A 106 2.15 10.26 -21.30
C ASN A 106 2.40 11.48 -20.40
N GLU A 107 1.64 11.65 -19.34
CA GLU A 107 1.83 12.75 -18.40
C GLU A 107 3.09 12.56 -17.54
N LEU A 108 3.40 11.31 -17.13
CA LEU A 108 4.63 11.03 -16.38
C LEU A 108 5.90 11.25 -17.21
N LYS A 109 5.85 11.16 -18.53
CA LYS A 109 6.95 11.58 -19.44
C LYS A 109 7.29 13.08 -19.34
N LYS A 110 6.42 13.87 -18.70
CA LYS A 110 6.60 15.31 -18.46
C LYS A 110 6.79 15.63 -16.97
N SER A 111 6.87 14.64 -16.11
CA SER A 111 6.81 14.78 -14.64
C SER A 111 8.03 15.49 -14.02
N SER A 112 9.10 15.71 -14.76
CA SER A 112 10.33 16.35 -14.29
C SER A 112 11.08 16.98 -15.46
N LYS A 113 11.96 17.97 -15.16
CA LYS A 113 12.96 18.48 -16.14
C LYS A 113 14.10 17.46 -16.35
N LYS A 114 14.34 16.55 -15.41
CA LYS A 114 15.38 15.52 -15.48
C LYS A 114 14.81 14.26 -16.14
N THR A 115 15.32 13.90 -17.33
CA THR A 115 14.84 12.77 -18.12
C THR A 115 14.88 11.44 -17.36
N TRP A 116 15.94 11.21 -16.60
CA TRP A 116 16.07 9.99 -15.80
C TRP A 116 14.96 9.85 -14.73
N ILE A 117 14.45 10.98 -14.16
CA ILE A 117 13.33 10.96 -13.23
C ILE A 117 12.03 10.58 -13.93
N GLN A 118 11.82 11.07 -15.16
CA GLN A 118 10.68 10.67 -15.98
C GLN A 118 10.72 9.15 -16.23
N LYS A 119 11.88 8.62 -16.67
CA LYS A 119 12.09 7.20 -16.93
C LYS A 119 11.94 6.36 -15.67
N ARG A 120 12.45 6.82 -14.51
CA ARG A 120 12.21 6.21 -13.20
C ARG A 120 10.72 6.06 -12.89
N ASN A 121 9.97 7.15 -13.07
CA ASN A 121 8.55 7.16 -12.74
C ASN A 121 7.75 6.26 -13.69
N LEU A 122 8.15 6.16 -14.96
CA LEU A 122 7.56 5.22 -15.92
C LEU A 122 7.87 3.77 -15.55
N ALA A 123 9.11 3.43 -15.22
CA ALA A 123 9.48 2.09 -14.77
C ALA A 123 8.68 1.66 -13.54
N LEU A 124 8.48 2.56 -12.57
CA LEU A 124 7.63 2.29 -11.40
C LEU A 124 6.16 2.09 -11.79
N LEU A 125 5.62 2.92 -12.70
CA LEU A 125 4.25 2.75 -13.16
C LEU A 125 4.08 1.38 -13.83
N TYR A 126 4.99 0.98 -14.71
CA TYR A 126 4.95 -0.31 -15.38
C TYR A 126 5.09 -1.49 -14.40
N LEU A 127 5.93 -1.40 -13.38
CA LEU A 127 6.01 -2.42 -12.34
C LEU A 127 4.71 -2.56 -11.53
N LEU A 128 4.03 -1.45 -11.24
CA LEU A 128 2.77 -1.46 -10.50
C LEU A 128 1.59 -1.96 -11.35
N TYR A 129 1.53 -1.55 -12.62
CA TYR A 129 0.43 -1.88 -13.52
C TYR A 129 0.73 -3.08 -14.41
N GLY A 130 1.97 -3.27 -14.88
CA GLY A 130 2.36 -4.40 -15.71
C GLY A 130 2.60 -5.69 -14.92
N CYS A 131 3.26 -5.58 -13.75
CA CYS A 131 3.58 -6.73 -12.88
C CYS A 131 2.70 -6.82 -11.63
N GLY A 132 1.81 -5.86 -11.39
CA GLY A 132 0.93 -5.85 -10.24
C GLY A 132 1.65 -5.76 -8.89
N LEU A 133 2.85 -5.19 -8.81
CA LEU A 133 3.62 -5.10 -7.57
C LEU A 133 3.00 -4.10 -6.59
N ARG A 134 3.25 -4.31 -5.29
CA ARG A 134 3.03 -3.26 -4.29
C ARG A 134 4.13 -2.21 -4.42
N ILE A 135 3.82 -0.95 -4.11
CA ILE A 135 4.83 0.14 -4.22
C ILE A 135 6.12 -0.17 -3.46
N ASN A 136 6.04 -0.73 -2.26
CA ASN A 136 7.23 -1.08 -1.49
C ASN A 136 7.98 -2.27 -2.08
N GLU A 137 7.30 -3.24 -2.70
CA GLU A 137 7.92 -4.33 -3.45
C GLU A 137 8.70 -3.78 -4.65
N ALA A 138 8.08 -2.90 -5.45
CA ALA A 138 8.76 -2.25 -6.57
C ALA A 138 9.98 -1.44 -6.11
N LEU A 139 9.85 -0.69 -5.00
CA LEU A 139 10.94 0.11 -4.47
C LEU A 139 12.07 -0.71 -3.81
N SER A 140 11.86 -1.98 -3.52
CA SER A 140 12.89 -2.86 -2.97
C SER A 140 13.69 -3.62 -4.04
N ILE A 141 13.36 -3.46 -5.31
CA ILE A 141 14.08 -4.13 -6.40
C ILE A 141 15.54 -3.64 -6.44
N THR A 142 16.46 -4.58 -6.52
CA THR A 142 17.92 -4.38 -6.64
C THR A 142 18.41 -4.90 -7.99
N LYS A 143 19.65 -4.64 -8.35
CA LYS A 143 20.27 -5.22 -9.56
C LYS A 143 20.29 -6.75 -9.54
N ASN A 144 20.37 -7.35 -8.35
CA ASN A 144 20.35 -8.82 -8.22
C ASN A 144 19.01 -9.46 -8.63
N HIS A 145 17.90 -8.71 -8.53
CA HIS A 145 16.59 -9.19 -8.96
C HIS A 145 16.40 -9.10 -10.48
N LEU A 146 17.31 -8.44 -11.22
CA LEU A 146 17.23 -8.22 -12.67
C LEU A 146 18.13 -9.19 -13.47
N VAL A 147 18.60 -10.28 -12.88
CA VAL A 147 19.46 -11.26 -13.53
C VAL A 147 18.72 -11.96 -14.67
N ASP A 148 17.46 -12.30 -14.46
CA ASP A 148 16.57 -12.79 -15.49
C ASP A 148 15.71 -11.65 -16.03
N LYS A 149 15.75 -11.43 -17.35
CA LYS A 149 14.96 -10.37 -18.01
C LYS A 149 13.45 -10.69 -18.06
N ASN A 150 13.09 -11.95 -17.91
CA ASN A 150 11.72 -12.43 -18.07
C ASN A 150 10.97 -12.58 -16.74
N SER A 151 11.67 -12.52 -15.61
CA SER A 151 11.07 -12.72 -14.29
C SER A 151 11.75 -11.92 -13.18
N LEU A 152 10.97 -11.63 -12.14
CA LEU A 152 11.43 -11.00 -10.91
C LEU A 152 11.04 -11.87 -9.71
N THR A 153 12.02 -12.24 -8.89
CA THR A 153 11.73 -12.84 -7.58
C THR A 153 11.41 -11.75 -6.57
N ILE A 154 10.20 -11.73 -6.06
CA ILE A 154 9.70 -10.69 -5.14
C ILE A 154 9.44 -11.29 -3.77
N LEU A 155 10.04 -10.69 -2.74
CA LEU A 155 9.80 -11.03 -1.36
C LEU A 155 8.48 -10.41 -0.87
N GLY A 156 7.50 -11.25 -0.59
CA GLY A 156 6.16 -10.84 -0.14
C GLY A 156 6.04 -10.76 1.38
N LYS A 157 4.82 -10.56 1.86
CA LYS A 157 4.51 -10.54 3.30
C LYS A 157 4.81 -11.92 3.93
N GLY A 158 5.52 -11.92 5.06
CA GLY A 158 5.90 -13.15 5.76
C GLY A 158 7.12 -13.84 5.19
N ASN A 159 7.97 -13.11 4.49
CA ASN A 159 9.22 -13.61 3.89
C ASN A 159 9.03 -14.71 2.84
N LYS A 160 7.84 -14.75 2.21
CA LYS A 160 7.57 -15.70 1.13
C LYS A 160 7.97 -15.09 -0.20
N GLU A 161 8.78 -15.81 -0.94
CA GLU A 161 9.16 -15.42 -2.30
C GLU A 161 8.07 -15.83 -3.29
N ARG A 162 7.91 -15.04 -4.34
CA ARG A 162 7.12 -15.38 -5.52
C ARG A 162 7.83 -14.92 -6.78
N LEU A 163 7.70 -15.71 -7.82
CA LEU A 163 8.15 -15.35 -9.15
C LEU A 163 7.07 -14.50 -9.82
N VAL A 164 7.47 -13.38 -10.42
CA VAL A 164 6.59 -12.48 -11.16
C VAL A 164 7.14 -12.37 -12.57
N PRO A 165 6.41 -12.84 -13.59
CA PRO A 165 6.81 -12.67 -14.98
C PRO A 165 6.93 -11.17 -15.33
N VAL A 166 7.83 -10.84 -16.24
CA VAL A 166 8.09 -9.47 -16.68
C VAL A 166 7.86 -9.39 -18.19
N LEU A 167 7.01 -8.44 -18.61
CA LEU A 167 6.85 -8.14 -20.03
C LEU A 167 8.05 -7.34 -20.55
N ASP A 168 8.36 -7.47 -21.83
CA ASP A 168 9.44 -6.73 -22.49
C ASP A 168 9.35 -5.22 -22.29
N ILE A 169 8.14 -4.66 -22.33
CA ILE A 169 7.93 -3.22 -22.08
C ILE A 169 8.35 -2.81 -20.66
N VAL A 170 8.17 -3.67 -19.67
CA VAL A 170 8.58 -3.41 -18.28
C VAL A 170 10.10 -3.51 -18.17
N ALA A 171 10.70 -4.58 -18.72
CA ALA A 171 12.13 -4.78 -18.74
C ALA A 171 12.85 -3.61 -19.44
N HIS A 172 12.41 -3.22 -20.64
CA HIS A 172 12.94 -2.08 -21.35
C HIS A 172 12.77 -0.75 -20.60
N SER A 173 11.67 -0.56 -19.89
CA SER A 173 11.48 0.68 -19.11
C SER A 173 12.46 0.78 -17.94
N ILE A 174 12.78 -0.35 -17.30
CA ILE A 174 13.79 -0.41 -16.23
C ILE A 174 15.19 -0.17 -16.82
N GLU A 175 15.52 -0.82 -17.93
CA GLU A 175 16.81 -0.65 -18.62
C GLU A 175 17.01 0.80 -19.06
N ASN A 176 16.02 1.41 -19.69
CA ASN A 176 16.04 2.83 -20.07
C ASN A 176 16.25 3.78 -18.90
N TYR A 177 15.70 3.44 -17.73
CA TYR A 177 15.95 4.20 -16.51
C TYR A 177 17.39 4.01 -16.01
N LEU A 178 17.88 2.78 -15.97
CA LEU A 178 19.23 2.46 -15.47
C LEU A 178 20.33 3.04 -16.36
N ASN A 179 20.10 3.18 -17.65
CA ASN A 179 21.06 3.77 -18.60
C ASN A 179 21.20 5.29 -18.45
N GLU A 180 20.23 5.97 -17.85
CA GLU A 180 20.27 7.45 -17.71
C GLU A 180 20.44 7.94 -16.27
N ILE A 181 20.39 7.04 -15.29
CA ILE A 181 20.57 7.43 -13.90
C ILE A 181 22.00 7.95 -13.66
N PRO A 182 22.16 9.15 -13.07
CA PRO A 182 23.49 9.76 -12.88
C PRO A 182 24.24 9.24 -11.65
N TYR A 183 23.82 8.11 -11.09
CA TYR A 183 24.38 7.53 -9.87
C TYR A 183 24.87 6.11 -10.10
N GLU A 184 26.03 5.77 -9.56
CA GLU A 184 26.46 4.38 -9.44
C GLU A 184 25.66 3.68 -8.35
N LEU A 185 25.06 2.55 -8.71
CA LEU A 185 24.25 1.75 -7.80
C LEU A 185 24.97 0.45 -7.44
N PRO A 186 25.29 0.24 -6.16
CA PRO A 186 25.74 -1.06 -5.68
C PRO A 186 24.68 -2.15 -5.94
N LYS A 187 25.12 -3.41 -6.12
CA LYS A 187 24.23 -4.52 -6.50
C LYS A 187 23.10 -4.78 -5.50
N ASN A 188 23.35 -4.55 -4.21
CA ASN A 188 22.45 -4.88 -3.11
C ASN A 188 21.53 -3.73 -2.66
N VAL A 189 21.61 -2.56 -3.31
CA VAL A 189 20.73 -1.43 -2.98
C VAL A 189 19.61 -1.32 -3.98
N SER A 190 18.51 -0.66 -3.56
CA SER A 190 17.39 -0.37 -4.47
C SER A 190 17.87 0.35 -5.72
N ILE A 191 17.39 -0.10 -6.89
CA ILE A 191 17.65 0.61 -8.15
C ILE A 191 16.90 1.94 -8.22
N PHE A 192 15.81 2.11 -7.45
CA PHE A 192 15.01 3.34 -7.48
C PHE A 192 15.53 4.35 -6.46
N VAL A 193 16.03 5.47 -6.96
CA VAL A 193 16.60 6.53 -6.13
C VAL A 193 15.86 7.85 -6.30
N GLY A 194 15.98 8.67 -5.26
CA GLY A 194 15.50 10.05 -5.24
C GLY A 194 16.47 11.00 -5.95
N ASP A 195 16.10 12.26 -6.02
CA ASP A 195 16.83 13.31 -6.73
C ASP A 195 18.29 13.52 -6.25
N ARG A 196 18.62 13.06 -5.04
CA ARG A 196 19.96 13.16 -4.44
C ARG A 196 20.67 11.81 -4.34
N GLY A 197 20.24 10.79 -5.07
CA GLY A 197 20.85 9.45 -5.06
C GLY A 197 20.48 8.56 -3.88
N SER A 198 19.75 9.05 -2.88
CA SER A 198 19.24 8.21 -1.77
C SER A 198 18.05 7.32 -2.21
N PRO A 199 17.77 6.21 -1.54
CA PRO A 199 16.65 5.35 -1.88
C PRO A 199 15.33 6.14 -1.99
N LEU A 200 14.56 5.88 -3.04
CA LEU A 200 13.32 6.60 -3.32
C LEU A 200 12.25 6.27 -2.27
N LYS A 201 11.69 7.30 -1.64
CA LYS A 201 10.56 7.14 -0.74
C LYS A 201 9.26 6.97 -1.54
N ALA A 202 8.39 6.07 -1.10
CA ALA A 202 7.07 5.85 -1.73
C ALA A 202 6.26 7.16 -1.86
N SER A 203 6.36 8.05 -0.87
CA SER A 203 5.70 9.36 -0.88
C SER A 203 6.13 10.27 -2.04
N SER A 204 7.38 10.14 -2.51
CA SER A 204 7.86 10.92 -3.66
C SER A 204 7.18 10.49 -4.95
N PHE A 205 7.15 9.19 -5.23
CA PHE A 205 6.42 8.68 -6.39
C PHE A 205 4.91 8.94 -6.29
N GLN A 206 4.32 8.79 -5.09
CA GLN A 206 2.91 9.10 -4.86
C GLN A 206 2.59 10.58 -5.16
N ARG A 207 3.50 11.51 -4.83
CA ARG A 207 3.36 12.93 -5.16
C ARG A 207 3.41 13.14 -6.66
N ASP A 208 4.37 12.54 -7.37
CA ASP A 208 4.51 12.69 -8.82
C ASP A 208 3.29 12.11 -9.55
N LEU A 209 2.81 10.94 -9.14
CA LEU A 209 1.57 10.34 -9.65
C LEU A 209 0.33 11.19 -9.32
N LYS A 210 0.28 11.80 -8.12
CA LYS A 210 -0.79 12.72 -7.74
C LYS A 210 -0.81 13.95 -8.65
N ASN A 211 0.33 14.53 -8.96
CA ASN A 211 0.44 15.69 -9.84
C ASN A 211 -0.06 15.33 -11.26
N ALA A 212 0.43 14.23 -11.82
CA ALA A 212 -0.03 13.72 -13.11
C ALA A 212 -1.56 13.50 -13.15
N ARG A 213 -2.10 12.87 -12.10
CA ARG A 213 -3.55 12.65 -11.95
C ARG A 213 -4.34 13.96 -11.91
N VAL A 214 -3.85 14.97 -11.19
CA VAL A 214 -4.53 16.27 -11.06
C VAL A 214 -4.52 17.00 -12.39
N ASN A 215 -3.40 17.01 -13.11
CA ASN A 215 -3.27 17.62 -14.44
C ASN A 215 -4.25 17.00 -15.44
N LEU A 216 -4.52 15.70 -15.30
CA LEU A 216 -5.45 14.98 -16.19
C LEU A 216 -6.91 14.99 -15.69
N GLY A 217 -7.22 15.64 -14.55
CA GLY A 217 -8.57 15.62 -13.97
C GLY A 217 -9.02 14.25 -13.47
N LEU A 218 -8.11 13.31 -13.27
CA LEU A 218 -8.45 11.96 -12.84
C LEU A 218 -8.87 11.87 -11.37
N PRO A 219 -9.69 10.87 -10.99
CA PRO A 219 -10.20 10.72 -9.63
C PRO A 219 -9.10 10.63 -8.57
N LYS A 220 -9.37 11.11 -7.37
CA LYS A 220 -8.46 11.01 -6.20
C LYS A 220 -8.08 9.56 -5.87
N THR A 221 -8.82 8.60 -6.36
CA THR A 221 -8.58 7.16 -6.21
C THR A 221 -7.44 6.63 -7.07
N ALA A 222 -7.00 7.34 -8.13
CA ALA A 222 -5.87 6.94 -8.94
C ALA A 222 -4.54 7.05 -8.14
N THR A 223 -4.13 5.95 -7.54
CA THR A 223 -2.99 5.80 -6.61
C THR A 223 -2.15 4.59 -7.00
N PRO A 224 -0.94 4.39 -6.47
CA PRO A 224 -0.18 3.16 -6.70
C PRO A 224 -0.96 1.87 -6.37
N HIS A 225 -1.80 1.90 -5.35
CA HIS A 225 -2.63 0.74 -5.00
C HIS A 225 -3.72 0.47 -6.05
N SER A 226 -4.32 1.52 -6.63
CA SER A 226 -5.32 1.34 -7.68
C SER A 226 -4.71 0.94 -9.02
N LEU A 227 -3.46 1.29 -9.33
CA LEU A 227 -2.75 0.74 -10.49
C LEU A 227 -2.65 -0.80 -10.40
N ARG A 228 -2.20 -1.31 -9.25
CA ARG A 228 -2.17 -2.75 -9.00
C ARG A 228 -3.56 -3.39 -9.04
N HIS A 229 -4.59 -2.72 -8.50
CA HIS A 229 -5.97 -3.20 -8.58
C HIS A 229 -6.47 -3.22 -10.03
N SER A 230 -6.15 -2.20 -10.83
CA SER A 230 -6.48 -2.14 -12.25
C SER A 230 -5.80 -3.25 -13.04
N PHE A 231 -4.53 -3.56 -12.76
CA PHE A 231 -3.86 -4.73 -13.32
C PHE A 231 -4.67 -6.01 -13.11
N ALA A 232 -5.03 -6.31 -11.85
CA ALA A 232 -5.80 -7.50 -11.53
C ALA A 232 -7.17 -7.55 -12.26
N THR A 233 -7.87 -6.41 -12.28
CA THR A 233 -9.20 -6.29 -12.90
C THR A 233 -9.14 -6.42 -14.42
N HIS A 234 -8.14 -5.80 -15.05
CA HIS A 234 -7.98 -5.85 -16.51
C HIS A 234 -7.50 -7.23 -16.95
N LEU A 235 -6.59 -7.84 -16.21
CA LEU A 235 -6.14 -9.21 -16.50
C LEU A 235 -7.31 -10.21 -16.42
N LEU A 236 -8.17 -10.07 -15.40
CA LEU A 236 -9.38 -10.88 -15.25
C LEU A 236 -10.37 -10.62 -16.39
N LYS A 237 -10.60 -9.35 -16.76
CA LYS A 237 -11.49 -8.96 -17.86
C LYS A 237 -11.01 -9.51 -19.20
N ASN A 238 -9.70 -9.61 -19.39
CA ASN A 238 -9.10 -10.18 -20.60
C ASN A 238 -9.10 -11.73 -20.61
N GLY A 239 -9.77 -12.36 -19.65
CA GLY A 239 -9.94 -13.81 -19.57
C GLY A 239 -8.82 -14.53 -18.81
N GLY A 240 -8.07 -13.80 -17.96
CA GLY A 240 -7.10 -14.41 -17.04
C GLY A 240 -7.79 -15.21 -15.93
N ASP A 241 -7.21 -16.35 -15.56
CA ASP A 241 -7.71 -17.16 -14.45
C ASP A 241 -7.55 -16.44 -13.10
N LEU A 242 -8.59 -16.46 -12.25
CA LEU A 242 -8.60 -15.77 -10.96
C LEU A 242 -7.52 -16.32 -10.01
N ARG A 243 -7.25 -17.63 -10.04
CA ARG A 243 -6.24 -18.26 -9.18
C ARG A 243 -4.85 -17.81 -9.55
N ILE A 244 -4.56 -17.81 -10.86
CA ILE A 244 -3.29 -17.30 -11.42
C ILE A 244 -3.08 -15.83 -11.03
N ILE A 245 -4.13 -15.00 -11.13
CA ILE A 245 -4.06 -13.59 -10.75
C ILE A 245 -3.79 -13.43 -9.25
N GLN A 246 -4.41 -14.24 -8.41
CA GLN A 246 -4.18 -14.20 -6.94
C GLN A 246 -2.75 -14.59 -6.59
N GLU A 247 -2.18 -15.56 -7.28
CA GLU A 247 -0.79 -15.99 -7.11
C GLU A 247 0.19 -14.90 -7.53
N LEU A 248 0.04 -14.33 -8.73
CA LEU A 248 0.82 -13.19 -9.20
C LEU A 248 0.80 -12.01 -8.20
N LEU A 249 -0.34 -11.78 -7.58
CA LEU A 249 -0.50 -10.73 -6.58
C LEU A 249 0.04 -11.10 -5.19
N GLY A 250 0.30 -12.37 -4.91
CA GLY A 250 0.74 -12.81 -3.58
C GLY A 250 -0.33 -12.54 -2.52
N HIS A 251 -1.57 -12.98 -2.76
CA HIS A 251 -2.65 -12.93 -1.78
C HIS A 251 -2.52 -14.11 -0.81
N SER A 252 -2.29 -13.85 0.47
CA SER A 252 -2.01 -14.85 1.52
C SER A 252 -3.25 -15.51 2.13
N SER A 253 -4.46 -15.31 1.59
CA SER A 253 -5.70 -15.76 2.20
C SER A 253 -6.49 -16.76 1.36
N LEU A 254 -5.92 -17.91 1.15
CA LEU A 254 -6.60 -19.20 1.01
C LEU A 254 -5.61 -20.22 1.53
N SER A 255 -6.10 -21.20 2.29
CA SER A 255 -5.29 -22.24 2.96
C SER A 255 -4.26 -22.87 2.01
N THR A 256 -3.04 -22.39 2.10
CA THR A 256 -2.00 -22.48 1.08
C THR A 256 -1.21 -23.78 1.11
N THR A 257 -1.70 -24.82 1.79
CA THR A 257 -0.93 -26.06 1.93
C THR A 257 -1.29 -27.15 0.90
N GLN A 258 -2.32 -26.94 0.07
CA GLN A 258 -2.76 -27.96 -0.89
C GLN A 258 -2.76 -27.56 -2.37
N LEU A 259 -2.30 -26.34 -2.75
CA LEU A 259 -2.45 -25.83 -4.13
C LEU A 259 -1.14 -25.57 -4.88
N TYR A 260 0.01 -25.89 -4.29
CA TYR A 260 1.32 -25.70 -4.96
C TYR A 260 1.66 -26.77 -6.03
N THR A 261 0.74 -27.69 -6.32
CA THR A 261 1.00 -28.81 -7.25
C THR A 261 0.27 -28.73 -8.58
N GLU A 262 -0.55 -27.69 -8.85
CA GLU A 262 -1.41 -27.72 -10.06
C GLU A 262 -1.37 -26.47 -10.96
N VAL A 263 -0.67 -25.39 -10.60
CA VAL A 263 -0.48 -24.27 -11.54
C VAL A 263 0.95 -24.35 -12.06
N ASP A 264 1.05 -24.86 -13.27
CA ASP A 264 2.31 -24.95 -14.00
C ASP A 264 2.86 -23.52 -14.25
N ASP A 265 4.15 -23.25 -13.98
CA ASP A 265 4.80 -21.97 -14.25
C ASP A 265 4.59 -21.51 -15.70
N ILE A 266 4.49 -22.47 -16.62
CA ILE A 266 4.18 -22.28 -18.05
C ILE A 266 2.79 -21.67 -18.24
N SER A 267 1.77 -22.15 -17.52
CA SER A 267 0.40 -21.63 -17.58
C SER A 267 0.30 -20.21 -17.02
N LEU A 268 1.07 -19.92 -15.97
CA LEU A 268 1.16 -18.61 -15.34
C LEU A 268 1.80 -17.59 -16.28
N GLU A 269 2.91 -17.95 -16.89
CA GLU A 269 3.62 -17.13 -17.87
C GLU A 269 2.80 -16.88 -19.13
N LYS A 270 2.15 -17.91 -19.66
CA LYS A 270 1.28 -17.83 -20.84
C LYS A 270 0.09 -16.90 -20.58
N THR A 271 -0.65 -17.10 -19.49
CA THR A 271 -1.79 -16.25 -19.12
C THR A 271 -1.34 -14.81 -18.93
N TYR A 272 -0.20 -14.60 -18.30
CA TYR A 272 0.36 -13.27 -18.08
C TYR A 272 0.74 -12.59 -19.39
N LYS A 273 1.45 -13.28 -20.30
CA LYS A 273 1.86 -12.74 -21.60
C LYS A 273 0.67 -12.45 -22.52
N GLU A 274 -0.33 -13.35 -22.57
CA GLU A 274 -1.46 -13.22 -23.50
C GLU A 274 -2.50 -12.19 -23.02
N LYS A 275 -2.74 -12.10 -21.74
CA LYS A 275 -3.88 -11.35 -21.15
C LYS A 275 -3.48 -10.05 -20.45
N ASN A 276 -2.18 -9.75 -20.37
CA ASN A 276 -1.71 -8.55 -19.67
C ASN A 276 -2.13 -7.27 -20.42
N PRO A 277 -2.77 -6.31 -19.71
CA PRO A 277 -3.25 -5.06 -20.31
C PRO A 277 -2.15 -4.04 -20.62
N SER A 278 -0.90 -4.31 -20.27
CA SER A 278 0.25 -3.44 -20.52
C SER A 278 0.97 -3.72 -21.83
N LYS A 279 0.43 -4.59 -22.68
CA LYS A 279 0.92 -4.83 -24.04
C LYS A 279 0.81 -3.59 -24.92
#